data_4fa17d3b2ee883556640ffb55e3e7607
#
_entry.id   4fa17d3b2ee883556640ffb55e3e7607
#
_cell.length_a   1.000
_cell.length_b   1.000
_cell.length_c   1.000
_cell.angle_alpha   90.00
_cell.angle_beta   90.00
_cell.angle_gamma   90.00
#
_symmetry.space_group_name_H-M   'P 1'
#
loop_
_entity.id
_entity.type
_entity.pdbx_description
1 polymer ?
#
loop_
_entity_poly.entity_id
_entity_poly.type
_entity_poly.pdbx_seq_one_letter_code
_entity_poly.pdbx_strand_id
1 'polypeptide(L)'
;GELPLGIPSNLVPYLLQTASGLRQQLTVFGDDYPTPDGTCIRDYIHVMDLAEAHVSALQALGQMTGAGSHYDVFNIGAGQGNSVLELIRTFESVSGQALNYRIGPRRAGDVTAVYADATKAREQLGWTAKRSLREALEDSWRWEQMLEQKFNRIATPKGKFAASYPTH
;
A
#
# COMPACT_ATOMS: atom_id res chain seq x y z
N GLY A 1 -1.80 -9.68 1.35
CA GLY A 1 -2.43 -8.81 2.31
C GLY A 1 -1.51 -8.47 3.48
N GLU A 2 -1.80 -7.39 4.14
CA GLU A 2 -1.06 -6.94 5.31
C GLU A 2 -1.91 -7.20 6.58
N LEU A 3 -1.26 -7.67 7.64
CA LEU A 3 -1.90 -7.85 8.96
C LEU A 3 -1.09 -7.08 10.00
N PRO A 4 -1.29 -5.76 10.12
CA PRO A 4 -0.50 -4.93 11.02
C PRO A 4 -0.80 -5.23 12.48
N LEU A 5 0.25 -5.28 13.31
CA LEU A 5 0.13 -5.31 14.76
C LEU A 5 -0.15 -3.89 15.29
N GLY A 6 -1.30 -3.69 15.92
CA GLY A 6 -1.70 -2.39 16.46
C GLY A 6 -2.24 -1.43 15.40
N ILE A 7 -1.89 -0.14 15.52
CA ILE A 7 -2.37 0.90 14.61
C ILE A 7 -1.49 0.90 13.35
N PRO A 8 -2.07 0.73 12.14
CA PRO A 8 -1.30 0.81 10.91
C PRO A 8 -0.68 2.20 10.72
N SER A 9 0.57 2.25 10.29
CA SER A 9 1.24 3.49 9.88
C SER A 9 1.04 3.81 8.40
N ASN A 10 0.69 2.81 7.59
CA ASN A 10 0.49 2.93 6.15
C ASN A 10 -0.98 3.23 5.81
N LEU A 11 -1.18 3.95 4.69
CA LEU A 11 -2.50 4.41 4.26
C LEU A 11 -3.45 3.25 3.94
N VAL A 12 -3.02 2.28 3.10
CA VAL A 12 -3.90 1.21 2.62
C VAL A 12 -4.48 0.37 3.75
N PRO A 13 -3.69 -0.20 4.68
CA PRO A 13 -4.28 -0.98 5.79
C PRO A 13 -5.15 -0.13 6.71
N TYR A 14 -4.84 1.16 6.91
CA TYR A 14 -5.69 2.05 7.69
C TYR A 14 -7.04 2.29 7.00
N LEU A 15 -7.01 2.51 5.67
CA LEU A 15 -8.19 2.66 4.84
C LEU A 15 -9.08 1.41 4.89
N LEU A 16 -8.49 0.22 4.73
CA LEU A 16 -9.21 -1.05 4.80
C LEU A 16 -9.90 -1.26 6.15
N GLN A 17 -9.19 -0.97 7.25
CA GLN A 17 -9.77 -1.02 8.59
C GLN A 17 -10.88 0.02 8.81
N THR A 18 -10.83 1.15 8.10
CA THR A 18 -11.92 2.13 8.13
C THR A 18 -13.13 1.62 7.35
N ALA A 19 -12.92 1.05 6.17
CA ALA A 19 -13.97 0.48 5.33
C ALA A 19 -14.66 -0.72 5.99
N SER A 20 -13.92 -1.56 6.70
CA SER A 20 -14.46 -2.70 7.46
C SER A 20 -15.10 -2.30 8.79
N GLY A 21 -15.11 -1.02 9.15
CA GLY A 21 -15.73 -0.52 10.40
C GLY A 21 -14.88 -0.73 11.66
N LEU A 22 -13.67 -1.29 11.54
CA LEU A 22 -12.72 -1.39 12.66
C LEU A 22 -12.25 -0.02 13.14
N ARG A 23 -12.26 0.99 12.24
CA ARG A 23 -11.96 2.39 12.54
C ARG A 23 -13.11 3.27 12.11
N GLN A 24 -13.33 4.34 12.87
CA GLN A 24 -14.44 5.25 12.60
C GLN A 24 -14.18 6.13 11.38
N GLN A 25 -12.94 6.60 11.19
CA GLN A 25 -12.63 7.60 10.17
C GLN A 25 -11.16 7.58 9.78
N LEU A 26 -10.88 7.76 8.49
CA LEU A 26 -9.56 8.02 7.93
C LEU A 26 -9.27 9.53 7.97
N THR A 27 -8.05 9.92 8.33
CA THR A 27 -7.60 11.31 8.17
C THR A 27 -6.68 11.42 6.96
N VAL A 28 -7.04 12.25 6.00
CA VAL A 28 -6.20 12.68 4.88
C VAL A 28 -5.42 13.91 5.35
N PHE A 29 -4.10 13.87 5.27
CA PHE A 29 -3.23 14.91 5.81
C PHE A 29 -2.88 15.96 4.76
N GLY A 30 -3.58 17.10 4.80
CA GLY A 30 -3.43 18.22 3.88
C GLY A 30 -4.22 18.04 2.58
N ASP A 31 -4.73 19.15 2.05
CA ASP A 31 -5.44 19.29 0.80
C ASP A 31 -4.95 20.53 0.00
N ASP A 32 -3.84 21.09 0.41
CA ASP A 32 -3.27 22.31 -0.13
C ASP A 32 -1.87 22.11 -0.74
N TYR A 33 -1.48 20.85 -1.03
CA TYR A 33 -0.26 20.56 -1.77
C TYR A 33 -0.39 20.98 -3.24
N PRO A 34 0.70 21.38 -3.91
CA PRO A 34 0.69 21.73 -5.34
C PRO A 34 0.56 20.46 -6.22
N THR A 35 -0.55 19.77 -6.09
CA THR A 35 -0.93 18.55 -6.81
C THR A 35 -2.33 18.73 -7.40
N PRO A 36 -2.78 17.89 -8.35
CA PRO A 36 -4.07 18.07 -9.02
C PRO A 36 -5.29 18.11 -8.09
N ASP A 37 -5.25 17.43 -6.94
CA ASP A 37 -6.35 17.41 -5.98
C ASP A 37 -5.97 17.90 -4.58
N GLY A 38 -4.79 18.49 -4.45
CA GLY A 38 -4.29 19.05 -3.20
C GLY A 38 -3.69 18.06 -2.22
N THR A 39 -3.76 16.75 -2.49
CA THR A 39 -3.22 15.73 -1.58
C THR A 39 -1.87 15.18 -2.04
N CYS A 40 -1.10 14.58 -1.12
CA CYS A 40 0.21 14.02 -1.43
C CYS A 40 0.13 12.91 -2.49
N ILE A 41 1.15 12.83 -3.33
CA ILE A 41 1.32 11.78 -4.33
C ILE A 41 2.32 10.75 -3.81
N ARG A 42 1.97 9.45 -3.94
CA ARG A 42 2.80 8.31 -3.54
C ARG A 42 2.76 7.20 -4.58
N ASP A 43 3.78 6.36 -4.55
CA ASP A 43 3.86 5.15 -5.37
C ASP A 43 3.25 3.98 -4.60
N TYR A 44 2.16 3.44 -5.13
CA TYR A 44 1.44 2.30 -4.54
C TYR A 44 1.70 1.05 -5.38
N ILE A 45 2.77 0.35 -5.07
CA ILE A 45 3.13 -0.89 -5.75
C ILE A 45 2.32 -2.08 -5.22
N HIS A 46 1.88 -2.95 -6.11
CA HIS A 46 1.25 -4.21 -5.74
C HIS A 46 2.27 -5.17 -5.11
N VAL A 47 1.89 -5.86 -4.02
CA VAL A 47 2.81 -6.77 -3.29
C VAL A 47 3.34 -7.91 -4.16
N MET A 48 2.57 -8.39 -5.13
CA MET A 48 3.03 -9.42 -6.07
C MET A 48 4.09 -8.91 -7.03
N ASP A 49 3.97 -7.64 -7.49
CA ASP A 49 5.02 -7.02 -8.31
C ASP A 49 6.31 -6.86 -7.52
N LEU A 50 6.20 -6.46 -6.25
CA LEU A 50 7.35 -6.38 -5.34
C LEU A 50 7.99 -7.77 -5.14
N ALA A 51 7.20 -8.83 -4.95
CA ALA A 51 7.71 -10.19 -4.83
C ALA A 51 8.41 -10.66 -6.12
N GLU A 52 7.83 -10.38 -7.28
CA GLU A 52 8.42 -10.67 -8.58
C GLU A 52 9.77 -9.93 -8.77
N ALA A 53 9.89 -8.68 -8.28
CA ALA A 53 11.16 -7.95 -8.30
C ALA A 53 12.25 -8.68 -7.50
N HIS A 54 11.93 -9.22 -6.33
CA HIS A 54 12.88 -10.00 -5.52
C HIS A 54 13.32 -11.28 -6.25
N VAL A 55 12.40 -11.97 -6.90
CA VAL A 55 12.73 -13.17 -7.71
C VAL A 55 13.66 -12.79 -8.86
N SER A 56 13.37 -11.69 -9.59
CA SER A 56 14.24 -11.21 -10.68
C SER A 56 15.64 -10.85 -10.18
N ALA A 57 15.74 -10.21 -9.02
CA ALA A 57 17.03 -9.88 -8.40
C ALA A 57 17.83 -11.13 -8.02
N LEU A 58 17.18 -12.15 -7.45
CA LEU A 58 17.82 -13.44 -7.14
C LEU A 58 18.32 -14.16 -8.40
N GLN A 59 17.52 -14.14 -9.48
CA GLN A 59 17.92 -14.72 -10.75
C GLN A 59 19.13 -14.00 -11.37
N ALA A 60 19.14 -12.66 -11.30
CA ALA A 60 20.28 -11.87 -11.76
C ALA A 60 21.56 -12.18 -10.97
N LEU A 61 21.48 -12.30 -9.64
CA LEU A 61 22.60 -12.73 -8.80
C LEU A 61 23.12 -14.12 -9.18
N GLY A 62 22.23 -15.07 -9.48
CA GLY A 62 22.59 -16.43 -9.90
C GLY A 62 23.32 -16.49 -11.25
N GLN A 63 23.18 -15.47 -12.09
CA GLN A 63 23.84 -15.35 -13.40
C GLN A 63 25.21 -14.65 -13.31
N MET A 64 25.51 -14.01 -12.20
CA MET A 64 26.80 -13.35 -11.99
C MET A 64 27.88 -14.38 -11.71
N THR A 65 28.64 -14.76 -12.75
CA THR A 65 29.78 -15.68 -12.66
C THR A 65 31.05 -14.90 -12.36
N GLY A 66 31.65 -15.06 -11.17
CA GLY A 66 32.92 -14.45 -10.81
C GLY A 66 33.21 -14.51 -9.32
N ALA A 67 34.48 -14.60 -8.95
CA ALA A 67 34.93 -14.57 -7.56
C ALA A 67 34.95 -13.13 -7.04
N GLY A 68 33.81 -12.60 -6.63
CA GLY A 68 33.72 -11.25 -6.06
C GLY A 68 32.40 -11.03 -5.30
N SER A 69 32.42 -10.12 -4.32
CA SER A 69 31.20 -9.66 -3.66
C SER A 69 30.47 -8.71 -4.60
N HIS A 70 29.20 -9.01 -4.92
CA HIS A 70 28.32 -8.11 -5.67
C HIS A 70 27.38 -7.40 -4.71
N TYR A 71 27.31 -6.09 -4.84
CA TYR A 71 26.35 -5.23 -4.14
C TYR A 71 25.76 -4.27 -5.15
N ASP A 72 24.44 -4.22 -5.21
CA ASP A 72 23.73 -3.24 -6.04
C ASP A 72 22.40 -2.83 -5.40
N VAL A 73 21.86 -1.68 -5.81
CA VAL A 73 20.63 -1.10 -5.28
C VAL A 73 19.69 -0.77 -6.44
N PHE A 74 18.44 -1.17 -6.29
CA PHE A 74 17.38 -0.93 -7.27
C PHE A 74 16.20 -0.22 -6.61
N ASN A 75 15.72 0.85 -7.24
CA ASN A 75 14.42 1.40 -6.89
C ASN A 75 13.33 0.51 -7.49
N ILE A 76 12.37 0.14 -6.66
CA ILE A 76 11.23 -0.71 -7.05
C ILE A 76 9.95 0.05 -6.76
N GLY A 77 9.11 0.21 -7.78
CA GLY A 77 7.84 0.92 -7.69
C GLY A 77 7.05 0.78 -8.98
N ALA A 78 5.82 1.29 -8.96
CA ALA A 78 4.97 1.31 -10.16
C ALA A 78 5.44 2.35 -11.19
N GLY A 79 6.29 3.31 -10.77
CA GLY A 79 6.74 4.41 -11.61
C GLY A 79 5.65 5.44 -11.89
N GLN A 80 4.49 5.29 -11.26
CA GLN A 80 3.36 6.20 -11.32
C GLN A 80 3.00 6.67 -9.93
N GLY A 81 2.86 7.99 -9.78
CA GLY A 81 2.36 8.55 -8.54
C GLY A 81 0.84 8.65 -8.57
N ASN A 82 0.18 8.22 -7.50
CA ASN A 82 -1.24 8.45 -7.27
C ASN A 82 -1.44 9.30 -6.02
N SER A 83 -2.40 10.21 -6.07
CA SER A 83 -2.75 11.03 -4.92
C SER A 83 -3.54 10.23 -3.88
N VAL A 84 -3.60 10.75 -2.64
CA VAL A 84 -4.39 10.09 -1.58
C VAL A 84 -5.88 10.08 -1.93
N LEU A 85 -6.43 11.17 -2.48
CA LEU A 85 -7.85 11.19 -2.88
C LEU A 85 -8.12 10.31 -4.10
N GLU A 86 -7.17 10.20 -5.04
CA GLU A 86 -7.29 9.27 -6.16
C GLU A 86 -7.35 7.81 -5.67
N LEU A 87 -6.51 7.44 -4.71
CA LEU A 87 -6.55 6.13 -4.07
C LEU A 87 -7.89 5.88 -3.38
N ILE A 88 -8.43 6.84 -2.63
CA ILE A 88 -9.73 6.73 -1.96
C ILE A 88 -10.84 6.51 -2.99
N ARG A 89 -10.92 7.35 -4.04
CA ARG A 89 -11.93 7.22 -5.10
C ARG A 89 -11.84 5.87 -5.84
N THR A 90 -10.62 5.41 -6.10
CA THR A 90 -10.40 4.09 -6.71
C THR A 90 -10.90 2.99 -5.80
N PHE A 91 -10.63 3.07 -4.50
CA PHE A 91 -11.12 2.11 -3.52
C PHE A 91 -12.65 2.11 -3.43
N GLU A 92 -13.30 3.27 -3.37
CA GLU A 92 -14.76 3.37 -3.35
C GLU A 92 -15.39 2.72 -4.59
N SER A 93 -14.76 2.94 -5.78
CA SER A 93 -15.18 2.30 -7.03
C SER A 93 -15.01 0.77 -7.03
N VAL A 94 -13.98 0.27 -6.35
CA VAL A 94 -13.68 -1.17 -6.24
C VAL A 94 -14.58 -1.87 -5.22
N SER A 95 -14.73 -1.28 -4.04
CA SER A 95 -15.47 -1.87 -2.92
C SER A 95 -16.98 -1.66 -3.00
N GLY A 96 -17.43 -0.66 -3.76
CA GLY A 96 -18.81 -0.20 -3.77
C GLY A 96 -19.23 0.52 -2.48
N GLN A 97 -18.29 0.89 -1.62
CA GLN A 97 -18.54 1.52 -0.33
C GLN A 97 -17.95 2.92 -0.28
N ALA A 98 -18.72 3.87 0.26
CA ALA A 98 -18.20 5.19 0.58
C ALA A 98 -17.29 5.12 1.81
N LEU A 99 -16.11 5.72 1.72
CA LEU A 99 -15.15 5.75 2.81
C LEU A 99 -15.41 6.97 3.72
N ASN A 100 -15.51 6.74 5.01
CA ASN A 100 -15.60 7.83 5.97
C ASN A 100 -14.21 8.43 6.18
N TYR A 101 -13.93 9.59 5.57
CA TYR A 101 -12.68 10.32 5.77
C TYR A 101 -12.91 11.80 6.07
N ARG A 102 -11.89 12.43 6.62
CA ARG A 102 -11.82 13.89 6.81
C ARG A 102 -10.47 14.41 6.35
N ILE A 103 -10.44 15.68 5.97
CA ILE A 103 -9.20 16.40 5.76
C ILE A 103 -8.68 16.92 7.10
N GLY A 104 -7.43 16.67 7.39
CA GLY A 104 -6.68 17.20 8.53
C GLY A 104 -5.54 18.12 8.08
N PRO A 105 -4.84 18.78 9.00
CA PRO A 105 -3.67 19.57 8.66
C PRO A 105 -2.57 18.69 8.06
N ARG A 106 -1.63 19.31 7.33
CA ARG A 106 -0.44 18.60 6.83
C ARG A 106 0.32 17.93 7.97
N ARG A 107 0.80 16.74 7.74
CA ARG A 107 1.68 16.05 8.67
C ARG A 107 3.12 16.53 8.46
N ALA A 108 3.82 16.82 9.55
CA ALA A 108 5.23 17.22 9.49
C ALA A 108 6.08 16.11 8.83
N GLY A 109 6.92 16.51 7.88
CA GLY A 109 7.79 15.61 7.12
C GLY A 109 7.16 15.00 5.86
N ASP A 110 5.85 15.21 5.60
CA ASP A 110 5.26 14.79 4.33
C ASP A 110 5.76 15.66 3.17
N VAL A 111 6.25 15.03 2.12
CA VAL A 111 6.64 15.67 0.87
C VAL A 111 5.50 15.59 -0.15
N THR A 112 5.46 16.56 -1.07
CA THR A 112 4.39 16.69 -2.06
C THR A 112 4.20 15.44 -2.91
N ALA A 113 5.30 14.89 -3.47
CA ALA A 113 5.27 13.72 -4.34
C ALA A 113 6.52 12.86 -4.16
N VAL A 114 6.31 11.53 -4.08
CA VAL A 114 7.37 10.52 -4.11
C VAL A 114 6.88 9.32 -4.90
N TYR A 115 7.61 8.97 -5.94
CA TYR A 115 7.44 7.74 -6.71
C TYR A 115 8.79 7.29 -7.28
N ALA A 116 8.92 5.99 -7.54
CA ALA A 116 10.18 5.40 -7.93
C ALA A 116 10.48 5.63 -9.42
N ASP A 117 11.74 5.93 -9.72
CA ASP A 117 12.31 5.67 -11.04
C ASP A 117 12.87 4.24 -11.06
N ALA A 118 12.13 3.32 -11.67
CA ALA A 118 12.46 1.90 -11.78
C ALA A 118 13.23 1.56 -13.08
N THR A 119 13.78 2.56 -13.78
CA THR A 119 14.49 2.36 -15.06
C THR A 119 15.61 1.34 -14.92
N LYS A 120 16.43 1.46 -13.87
CA LYS A 120 17.53 0.52 -13.62
C LYS A 120 17.04 -0.92 -13.42
N ALA A 121 15.93 -1.12 -12.66
CA ALA A 121 15.35 -2.44 -12.47
C ALA A 121 14.84 -3.04 -13.78
N ARG A 122 14.22 -2.22 -14.63
CA ARG A 122 13.79 -2.65 -15.97
C ARG A 122 14.96 -3.09 -16.84
N GLU A 123 16.02 -2.31 -16.89
CA GLU A 123 17.16 -2.56 -17.79
C GLU A 123 18.05 -3.70 -17.33
N GLN A 124 18.27 -3.84 -16.02
CA GLN A 124 19.23 -4.81 -15.49
C GLN A 124 18.58 -6.08 -14.95
N LEU A 125 17.35 -6.00 -14.43
CA LEU A 125 16.62 -7.16 -13.91
C LEU A 125 15.52 -7.65 -14.87
N GLY A 126 15.22 -6.92 -15.95
CA GLY A 126 14.09 -7.20 -16.83
C GLY A 126 12.74 -7.09 -16.13
N TRP A 127 12.69 -6.36 -15.01
CA TRP A 127 11.48 -6.27 -14.18
C TRP A 127 10.76 -4.93 -14.37
N THR A 128 9.43 -5.00 -14.43
CA THR A 128 8.53 -3.84 -14.36
C THR A 128 7.29 -4.20 -13.55
N ALA A 129 6.72 -3.24 -12.85
CA ALA A 129 5.40 -3.39 -12.24
C ALA A 129 4.35 -3.57 -13.35
N LYS A 130 3.41 -4.50 -13.14
CA LYS A 130 2.39 -4.88 -14.14
C LYS A 130 0.98 -4.60 -13.66
N ARG A 131 0.78 -4.55 -12.34
CA ARG A 131 -0.54 -4.44 -11.72
C ARG A 131 -0.86 -2.98 -11.42
N SER A 132 -2.08 -2.61 -11.72
CA SER A 132 -2.60 -1.26 -11.49
C SER A 132 -2.93 -1.01 -10.01
N LEU A 133 -3.11 0.27 -9.64
CA LEU A 133 -3.64 0.66 -8.33
C LEU A 133 -5.00 -0.02 -8.04
N ARG A 134 -5.87 -0.13 -9.07
CA ARG A 134 -7.17 -0.81 -8.95
C ARG A 134 -7.00 -2.26 -8.52
N GLU A 135 -6.16 -3.04 -9.20
CA GLU A 135 -5.91 -4.45 -8.87
C GLU A 135 -5.31 -4.60 -7.46
N ALA A 136 -4.39 -3.70 -7.08
CA ALA A 136 -3.82 -3.68 -5.74
C ALA A 136 -4.89 -3.46 -4.65
N LEU A 137 -5.84 -2.57 -4.90
CA LEU A 137 -6.94 -2.28 -3.96
C LEU A 137 -7.99 -3.39 -3.96
N GLU A 138 -8.31 -4.00 -5.10
CA GLU A 138 -9.20 -5.17 -5.21
C GLU A 138 -8.68 -6.35 -4.38
N ASP A 139 -7.40 -6.69 -4.55
CA ASP A 139 -6.78 -7.79 -3.80
C ASP A 139 -6.64 -7.47 -2.31
N SER A 140 -6.36 -6.22 -1.97
CA SER A 140 -6.29 -5.77 -0.58
C SER A 140 -7.66 -5.82 0.11
N TRP A 141 -8.73 -5.42 -0.59
CA TRP A 141 -10.10 -5.50 -0.06
C TRP A 141 -10.57 -6.94 0.09
N ARG A 142 -10.29 -7.81 -0.87
CA ARG A 142 -10.56 -9.25 -0.77
C ARG A 142 -9.86 -9.87 0.44
N TRP A 143 -8.62 -9.47 0.70
CA TRP A 143 -7.88 -9.91 1.89
C TRP A 143 -8.56 -9.47 3.19
N GLU A 144 -8.96 -8.20 3.30
CA GLU A 144 -9.65 -7.71 4.50
C GLU A 144 -10.96 -8.45 4.75
N GLN A 145 -11.79 -8.66 3.72
CA GLN A 145 -13.01 -9.45 3.82
C GLN A 145 -12.76 -10.90 4.28
N MET A 146 -11.68 -11.52 3.80
CA MET A 146 -11.29 -12.86 4.24
C MET A 146 -10.85 -12.86 5.71
N LEU A 147 -10.16 -11.84 6.18
CA LEU A 147 -9.80 -11.69 7.59
C LEU A 147 -11.03 -11.53 8.47
N GLU A 148 -12.03 -10.75 8.06
CA GLU A 148 -13.28 -10.61 8.77
C GLU A 148 -13.98 -11.96 8.95
N GLN A 149 -14.08 -12.74 7.87
CA GLN A 149 -14.70 -14.07 7.90
C GLN A 149 -13.92 -15.06 8.77
N LYS A 150 -12.60 -15.12 8.60
CA LYS A 150 -11.75 -16.12 9.27
C LYS A 150 -11.58 -15.86 10.76
N PHE A 151 -11.49 -14.60 11.17
CA PHE A 151 -11.19 -14.23 12.55
C PHE A 151 -12.40 -13.63 13.30
N ASN A 152 -13.58 -13.68 12.69
CA ASN A 152 -14.81 -13.11 13.27
C ASN A 152 -14.59 -11.66 13.76
N ARG A 153 -13.86 -10.86 12.97
CA ARG A 153 -13.51 -9.46 13.26
C ARG A 153 -14.70 -8.52 13.12
N ILE A 154 -15.91 -9.06 13.28
CA ILE A 154 -17.12 -8.24 13.28
C ILE A 154 -17.01 -7.28 14.46
N ALA A 155 -17.14 -6.00 14.15
CA ALA A 155 -17.20 -4.92 15.10
C ALA A 155 -18.05 -5.30 16.31
N THR A 156 -17.42 -5.52 17.45
CA THR A 156 -18.14 -5.36 18.71
C THR A 156 -18.56 -3.89 18.77
N PRO A 157 -19.85 -3.59 18.91
CA PRO A 157 -20.30 -2.22 18.99
C PRO A 157 -19.64 -1.58 20.23
N LYS A 158 -18.86 -0.55 19.97
CA LYS A 158 -18.22 0.34 20.96
C LYS A 158 -17.05 -0.24 21.78
N GLY A 159 -15.83 -0.04 21.30
CA GLY A 159 -14.79 0.52 22.15
C GLY A 159 -13.94 -0.42 22.96
N LYS A 160 -13.67 -1.67 22.55
CA LYS A 160 -12.49 -2.40 23.05
C LYS A 160 -11.84 -3.20 21.93
N PHE A 161 -10.66 -2.78 21.52
CA PHE A 161 -9.75 -3.60 20.74
C PHE A 161 -9.29 -4.78 21.59
N ALA A 162 -9.93 -5.90 21.44
CA ALA A 162 -9.37 -7.18 21.86
C ALA A 162 -8.87 -7.90 20.61
N ALA A 163 -7.68 -7.55 20.15
CA ALA A 163 -6.96 -8.38 19.19
C ALA A 163 -6.45 -9.61 19.97
N SER A 164 -7.25 -10.67 20.03
CA SER A 164 -6.72 -11.98 20.38
C SER A 164 -5.99 -12.54 19.16
N TYR A 165 -4.72 -12.21 19.03
CA TYR A 165 -3.83 -12.93 18.13
C TYR A 165 -3.49 -14.28 18.76
N PRO A 166 -3.48 -15.38 17.99
CA PRO A 166 -2.92 -16.63 18.49
C PRO A 166 -1.42 -16.40 18.73
N THR A 167 -1.02 -16.52 20.00
CA THR A 167 0.40 -16.64 20.36
C THR A 167 0.90 -18.00 19.94
N HIS A 168 1.76 -18.03 18.94
CA HIS A 168 2.68 -19.15 18.66
C HIS A 168 4.09 -18.61 18.64
#